data_b1397d214d98c09347afe1addd3b48da
#
_entry.id   b1397d214d98c09347afe1addd3b48da
#
_cell.length_a   1.000
_cell.length_b   1.000
_cell.length_c   1.000
_cell.angle_alpha   90.00
_cell.angle_beta   90.00
_cell.angle_gamma   90.00
#
_symmetry.space_group_name_H-M   'P 1'
#
loop_
_entity.id
_entity.type
_entity.pdbx_description
1 polymer ?
#
loop_
_entity_poly.entity_id
_entity_poly.type
_entity_poly.pdbx_seq_one_letter_code
_entity_poly.pdbx_strand_id
1 'polypeptide(L)'
;MDIWTVLKACARRWYVFVPVLALTMGFAYAQMKAAPPAYLATSTATVTGPALVPGQLPGEVIEVNPFETLGGSLTQTTKVLVALMDSTPKRDAFVAEGVTADYEVTQDESVVYFDVSGDDPDEVVASATRLVELLDVEIAGLQGRALQAPESRIRAIAVSLPQTAEEDPIAGIRVFAVVGALGLILSVAAALVTDAVLQGRRRRAGVREAERRAATPTHAPAHVASAGTSAAATSEPDPDTPEVAPTATEGTLSPAGRARGADA
;
A
#
# COMPACT_ATOMS: atom_id res chain seq x y z
N MET A 1 -12.47 -7.37 17.28
CA MET A 1 -11.58 -8.48 17.68
C MET A 1 -10.29 -7.85 18.13
N ASP A 2 -9.86 -8.10 19.36
CA ASP A 2 -8.61 -7.53 19.87
C ASP A 2 -7.42 -8.33 19.35
N ILE A 3 -6.39 -7.62 18.89
CA ILE A 3 -5.12 -8.21 18.40
C ILE A 3 -4.55 -9.19 19.41
N TRP A 4 -4.72 -8.90 20.69
CA TRP A 4 -4.29 -9.73 21.80
C TRP A 4 -4.95 -11.13 21.83
N THR A 5 -6.22 -11.18 21.43
CA THR A 5 -6.97 -12.43 21.34
C THR A 5 -6.46 -13.31 20.21
N VAL A 6 -6.13 -12.69 19.05
CA VAL A 6 -5.55 -13.39 17.90
C VAL A 6 -4.16 -13.93 18.24
N LEU A 7 -3.31 -13.11 18.86
CA LEU A 7 -1.96 -13.52 19.28
C LEU A 7 -1.99 -14.71 20.26
N LYS A 8 -2.93 -14.66 21.21
CA LYS A 8 -3.13 -15.75 22.18
C LYS A 8 -3.64 -17.04 21.52
N ALA A 9 -4.50 -16.92 20.50
CA ALA A 9 -4.96 -18.07 19.70
C ALA A 9 -3.82 -18.69 18.89
N CYS A 10 -2.98 -17.86 18.24
CA CYS A 10 -1.80 -18.32 17.50
C CYS A 10 -0.79 -19.02 18.42
N ALA A 11 -0.48 -18.42 19.57
CA ALA A 11 0.42 -19.01 20.57
C ALA A 11 -0.10 -20.36 21.11
N ARG A 12 -1.42 -20.47 21.32
CA ARG A 12 -2.06 -21.72 21.76
C ARG A 12 -2.03 -22.83 20.70
N ARG A 13 -1.98 -22.44 19.40
CA ARG A 13 -2.01 -23.36 18.26
C ARG A 13 -0.73 -23.28 17.43
N TRP A 14 0.41 -23.00 18.09
CA TRP A 14 1.70 -22.85 17.44
C TRP A 14 2.08 -24.03 16.53
N TYR A 15 1.64 -25.24 16.88
CA TYR A 15 1.87 -26.48 16.11
C TYR A 15 1.15 -26.52 14.75
N VAL A 16 0.16 -25.64 14.51
CA VAL A 16 -0.47 -25.44 13.21
C VAL A 16 0.08 -24.18 12.55
N PHE A 17 0.19 -23.07 13.32
CA PHE A 17 0.68 -21.80 12.84
C PHE A 17 2.11 -21.87 12.29
N VAL A 18 3.04 -22.46 13.05
CA VAL A 18 4.47 -22.51 12.68
C VAL A 18 4.72 -23.36 11.43
N PRO A 19 4.18 -24.59 11.28
CA PRO A 19 4.38 -25.35 10.06
C PRO A 19 3.79 -24.68 8.81
N VAL A 20 2.60 -24.10 8.91
CA VAL A 20 1.98 -23.38 7.79
C VAL A 20 2.83 -22.17 7.41
N LEU A 21 3.27 -21.38 8.42
CA LEU A 21 4.14 -20.23 8.19
C LEU A 21 5.49 -20.66 7.58
N ALA A 22 6.11 -21.70 8.09
CA ALA A 22 7.38 -22.20 7.56
C ALA A 22 7.25 -22.67 6.10
N LEU A 23 6.14 -23.33 5.77
CA LEU A 23 5.87 -23.80 4.42
C LEU A 23 5.62 -22.63 3.46
N THR A 24 4.84 -21.63 3.88
CA THR A 24 4.60 -20.42 3.06
C THR A 24 5.84 -19.56 2.90
N MET A 25 6.67 -19.43 3.95
CA MET A 25 7.96 -18.74 3.87
C MET A 25 8.96 -19.48 2.99
N GLY A 26 9.00 -20.81 3.08
CA GLY A 26 9.82 -21.63 2.17
C GLY A 26 9.38 -21.48 0.72
N PHE A 27 8.07 -21.44 0.47
CA PHE A 27 7.53 -21.17 -0.87
C PHE A 27 7.86 -19.75 -1.35
N ALA A 28 7.71 -18.73 -0.49
CA ALA A 28 8.07 -17.34 -0.81
C ALA A 28 9.57 -17.22 -1.18
N TYR A 29 10.44 -17.92 -0.43
CA TYR A 29 11.87 -17.96 -0.73
C TYR A 29 12.16 -18.65 -2.06
N ALA A 30 11.47 -19.76 -2.36
CA ALA A 30 11.61 -20.45 -3.64
C ALA A 30 11.17 -19.55 -4.81
N GLN A 31 10.07 -18.81 -4.66
CA GLN A 31 9.60 -17.86 -5.67
C GLN A 31 10.58 -16.70 -5.85
N MET A 32 11.16 -16.17 -4.77
CA MET A 32 12.20 -15.14 -4.84
C MET A 32 13.41 -15.61 -5.67
N LYS A 33 13.82 -16.88 -5.52
CA LYS A 33 14.94 -17.46 -6.26
C LYS A 33 14.60 -17.83 -7.70
N ALA A 34 13.33 -18.09 -7.99
CA ALA A 34 12.84 -18.42 -9.33
C ALA A 34 12.39 -17.19 -10.12
N ALA A 35 12.26 -16.03 -9.47
CA ALA A 35 11.93 -14.78 -10.16
C ALA A 35 13.03 -14.44 -11.17
N PRO A 36 12.68 -14.07 -12.42
CA PRO A 36 13.66 -13.59 -13.38
C PRO A 36 14.38 -12.35 -12.82
N PRO A 37 15.62 -12.12 -13.18
CA PRO A 37 16.30 -10.88 -12.83
C PRO A 37 15.53 -9.71 -13.46
N ALA A 38 15.31 -8.66 -12.70
CA ALA A 38 14.81 -7.40 -13.23
C ALA A 38 15.97 -6.43 -13.37
N TYR A 39 15.96 -5.67 -14.43
CA TYR A 39 16.98 -4.68 -14.75
C TYR A 39 16.42 -3.29 -14.64
N LEU A 40 17.24 -2.35 -14.22
CA LEU A 40 16.92 -0.94 -14.08
C LEU A 40 17.92 -0.10 -14.88
N ALA A 41 17.41 0.93 -15.55
CA ALA A 41 18.25 1.96 -16.14
C ALA A 41 17.58 3.32 -15.93
N THR A 42 18.36 4.31 -15.51
CA THR A 42 17.88 5.69 -15.35
C THR A 42 18.49 6.55 -16.45
N SER A 43 17.66 7.28 -17.19
CA SER A 43 18.08 8.33 -18.09
C SER A 43 17.61 9.69 -17.58
N THR A 44 18.42 10.72 -17.85
CA THR A 44 18.17 12.06 -17.36
C THR A 44 18.25 13.05 -18.52
N ALA A 45 17.24 13.90 -18.62
CA ALA A 45 17.21 15.00 -19.56
C ALA A 45 16.90 16.32 -18.84
N THR A 46 17.44 17.42 -19.32
CA THR A 46 17.10 18.77 -18.84
C THR A 46 16.33 19.53 -19.90
N VAL A 47 15.29 20.21 -19.47
CA VAL A 47 14.51 21.12 -20.33
C VAL A 47 15.15 22.48 -20.24
N THR A 48 15.61 22.99 -21.38
CA THR A 48 16.29 24.28 -21.49
C THR A 48 15.48 25.28 -22.24
N GLY A 49 15.54 26.54 -21.83
CA GLY A 49 14.91 27.66 -22.53
C GLY A 49 15.55 27.91 -23.91
N PRO A 50 14.94 28.82 -24.69
CA PRO A 50 15.47 29.19 -26.00
C PRO A 50 16.89 29.77 -25.91
N ALA A 51 17.68 29.46 -26.92
CA ALA A 51 19.07 29.92 -27.00
C ALA A 51 19.21 31.44 -27.19
N LEU A 52 18.19 32.09 -27.74
CA LEU A 52 18.12 33.53 -27.96
C LEU A 52 16.97 34.13 -27.18
N VAL A 53 17.27 35.18 -26.42
CA VAL A 53 16.22 35.97 -25.76
C VAL A 53 15.62 36.88 -26.82
N PRO A 54 14.30 36.82 -27.07
CA PRO A 54 13.65 37.72 -28.05
C PRO A 54 13.92 39.17 -27.76
N GLY A 55 14.29 39.95 -28.79
CA GLY A 55 14.51 41.39 -28.66
C GLY A 55 15.97 41.85 -28.52
N GLN A 56 16.94 40.94 -28.66
CA GLN A 56 18.36 41.36 -28.67
C GLN A 56 18.86 41.92 -30.00
N LEU A 57 18.13 41.73 -31.09
CA LEU A 57 18.48 42.25 -32.40
C LEU A 57 17.50 43.39 -32.80
N PRO A 58 17.98 44.56 -33.22
CA PRO A 58 17.12 45.65 -33.66
C PRO A 58 16.36 45.27 -34.94
N GLY A 59 15.02 45.27 -34.89
CA GLY A 59 14.13 44.99 -36.03
C GLY A 59 13.59 43.58 -36.13
N GLU A 60 13.86 42.72 -35.17
CA GLU A 60 13.36 41.35 -35.16
C GLU A 60 11.91 41.30 -34.60
N VAL A 61 11.04 40.54 -35.28
CA VAL A 61 9.70 40.26 -34.77
C VAL A 61 9.84 39.36 -33.58
N ILE A 62 9.51 39.84 -32.38
CA ILE A 62 9.58 39.13 -31.13
C ILE A 62 8.53 38.01 -31.15
N GLU A 63 8.95 36.79 -31.47
CA GLU A 63 8.12 35.59 -31.34
C GLU A 63 8.26 35.11 -29.89
N VAL A 64 7.32 35.52 -29.03
CA VAL A 64 7.33 35.11 -27.62
C VAL A 64 6.86 33.68 -27.50
N ASN A 65 7.67 32.82 -26.91
CA ASN A 65 7.29 31.45 -26.63
C ASN A 65 6.18 31.42 -25.56
N PRO A 66 4.95 30.98 -25.89
CA PRO A 66 3.86 30.99 -24.94
C PRO A 66 4.14 30.04 -23.72
N PHE A 67 5.02 29.06 -23.86
CA PHE A 67 5.40 28.18 -22.76
C PHE A 67 6.37 28.82 -21.77
N GLU A 68 7.09 29.89 -22.19
CA GLU A 68 7.89 30.71 -21.28
C GLU A 68 7.02 31.64 -20.42
N THR A 69 5.88 32.09 -21.00
CA THR A 69 4.96 33.00 -20.32
C THR A 69 3.91 32.31 -19.47
N LEU A 70 3.69 31.01 -19.63
CA LEU A 70 2.82 30.20 -18.79
C LEU A 70 3.43 30.02 -17.37
N GLY A 71 3.28 31.09 -16.55
CA GLY A 71 3.72 31.07 -15.15
C GLY A 71 5.21 31.36 -14.92
N GLY A 72 5.96 31.78 -15.95
CA GLY A 72 7.33 32.30 -15.80
C GLY A 72 8.40 31.29 -15.46
N SER A 73 8.16 29.97 -15.54
CA SER A 73 9.22 29.00 -15.25
C SER A 73 9.18 27.76 -16.14
N LEU A 74 10.35 27.33 -16.58
CA LEU A 74 10.56 26.05 -17.25
C LEU A 74 10.01 24.87 -16.43
N THR A 75 10.01 24.98 -15.11
CA THR A 75 9.45 24.01 -14.19
C THR A 75 7.98 23.68 -14.47
N GLN A 76 7.17 24.71 -14.76
CA GLN A 76 5.75 24.46 -15.08
C GLN A 76 5.57 23.73 -16.41
N THR A 77 6.37 24.11 -17.42
CA THR A 77 6.39 23.41 -18.70
C THR A 77 6.82 21.95 -18.55
N THR A 78 7.85 21.71 -17.74
CA THR A 78 8.32 20.35 -17.42
C THR A 78 7.25 19.54 -16.72
N LYS A 79 6.48 20.13 -15.79
CA LYS A 79 5.34 19.44 -15.13
C LYS A 79 4.27 18.99 -16.12
N VAL A 80 3.89 19.87 -17.04
CA VAL A 80 2.91 19.53 -18.07
C VAL A 80 3.43 18.43 -18.97
N LEU A 81 4.71 18.50 -19.34
CA LEU A 81 5.36 17.51 -20.20
C LEU A 81 5.43 16.13 -19.53
N VAL A 82 5.84 16.06 -18.27
CA VAL A 82 5.87 14.82 -17.48
C VAL A 82 4.47 14.22 -17.37
N ALA A 83 3.46 15.03 -17.06
CA ALA A 83 2.08 14.56 -17.01
C ALA A 83 1.57 14.06 -18.39
N LEU A 84 2.04 14.65 -19.49
CA LEU A 84 1.73 14.18 -20.83
C LEU A 84 2.40 12.84 -21.12
N MET A 85 3.71 12.71 -20.84
CA MET A 85 4.49 11.48 -21.03
C MET A 85 3.94 10.32 -20.21
N ASP A 86 3.44 10.59 -18.99
CA ASP A 86 2.86 9.58 -18.09
C ASP A 86 1.42 9.20 -18.45
N SER A 87 0.78 9.92 -19.37
CA SER A 87 -0.61 9.65 -19.74
C SER A 87 -0.76 8.31 -20.49
N THR A 88 -1.82 7.55 -20.19
CA THR A 88 -2.09 6.24 -20.84
C THR A 88 -2.05 6.31 -22.37
N PRO A 89 -2.68 7.30 -23.05
CA PRO A 89 -2.64 7.36 -24.50
C PRO A 89 -1.22 7.55 -25.08
N LYS A 90 -0.34 8.22 -24.32
CA LYS A 90 1.04 8.40 -24.74
C LYS A 90 1.88 7.16 -24.46
N ARG A 91 1.67 6.49 -23.33
CA ARG A 91 2.32 5.21 -23.03
C ARG A 91 2.03 4.20 -24.15
N ASP A 92 0.77 4.08 -24.58
CA ASP A 92 0.38 3.19 -25.70
C ASP A 92 1.04 3.59 -27.03
N ALA A 93 1.17 4.88 -27.31
CA ALA A 93 1.85 5.37 -28.50
C ALA A 93 3.36 5.08 -28.46
N PHE A 94 4.00 5.24 -27.31
CA PHE A 94 5.44 5.00 -27.14
C PHE A 94 5.82 3.53 -27.30
N VAL A 95 4.92 2.60 -26.95
CA VAL A 95 5.12 1.17 -27.25
C VAL A 95 5.30 0.97 -28.77
N ALA A 96 4.48 1.63 -29.60
CA ALA A 96 4.61 1.56 -31.05
C ALA A 96 5.89 2.23 -31.58
N GLU A 97 6.50 3.12 -30.80
CA GLU A 97 7.75 3.83 -31.11
C GLU A 97 9.00 3.16 -30.53
N GLY A 98 8.85 1.96 -29.93
CA GLY A 98 9.97 1.13 -29.49
C GLY A 98 10.28 1.25 -27.98
N VAL A 99 9.41 1.85 -27.19
CA VAL A 99 9.50 1.83 -25.72
C VAL A 99 8.70 0.62 -25.23
N THR A 100 9.36 -0.49 -25.03
CA THR A 100 8.72 -1.78 -24.68
C THR A 100 8.85 -2.09 -23.19
N ALA A 101 9.85 -1.52 -22.51
CA ALA A 101 10.06 -1.65 -21.09
C ALA A 101 9.14 -0.72 -20.28
N ASP A 102 8.80 -1.12 -19.05
CA ASP A 102 8.04 -0.27 -18.12
C ASP A 102 8.88 0.93 -17.68
N TYR A 103 8.24 2.10 -17.54
CA TYR A 103 8.93 3.29 -17.12
C TYR A 103 8.12 4.13 -16.15
N GLU A 104 8.83 4.84 -15.27
CA GLU A 104 8.31 5.90 -14.42
C GLU A 104 8.99 7.22 -14.80
N VAL A 105 8.20 8.30 -14.88
CA VAL A 105 8.71 9.64 -15.20
C VAL A 105 8.58 10.51 -13.98
N THR A 106 9.72 11.03 -13.51
CA THR A 106 9.76 11.98 -12.41
C THR A 106 10.47 13.26 -12.83
N GLN A 107 10.30 14.31 -12.06
CA GLN A 107 10.96 15.58 -12.35
C GLN A 107 11.45 16.27 -11.08
N ASP A 108 12.53 16.99 -11.22
CA ASP A 108 13.00 17.97 -10.24
C ASP A 108 13.33 19.27 -10.99
N GLU A 109 12.55 20.33 -10.72
CA GLU A 109 12.60 21.61 -11.45
C GLU A 109 12.48 21.45 -12.97
N SER A 110 13.57 21.62 -13.72
CA SER A 110 13.66 21.48 -15.17
C SER A 110 14.33 20.17 -15.61
N VAL A 111 14.69 19.30 -14.67
CA VAL A 111 15.30 18.00 -14.93
C VAL A 111 14.24 16.92 -14.90
N VAL A 112 14.22 16.08 -15.93
CA VAL A 112 13.34 14.91 -16.06
C VAL A 112 14.16 13.65 -15.91
N TYR A 113 13.68 12.75 -15.09
CA TYR A 113 14.25 11.44 -14.85
C TYR A 113 13.30 10.39 -15.41
N PHE A 114 13.84 9.44 -16.15
CA PHE A 114 13.14 8.25 -16.60
C PHE A 114 13.78 7.05 -15.94
N ASP A 115 13.04 6.43 -15.02
CA ASP A 115 13.42 5.17 -14.39
C ASP A 115 12.75 4.03 -15.16
N VAL A 116 13.53 3.29 -15.91
CA VAL A 116 13.08 2.23 -16.81
C VAL A 116 13.41 0.88 -16.22
N SER A 117 12.43 -0.04 -16.23
CA SER A 117 12.56 -1.38 -15.68
C SER A 117 12.03 -2.45 -16.63
N GLY A 118 12.67 -3.61 -16.62
CA GLY A 118 12.28 -4.73 -17.49
C GLY A 118 13.10 -5.99 -17.22
N ASP A 119 12.80 -7.04 -17.98
CA ASP A 119 13.43 -8.36 -17.83
C ASP A 119 14.68 -8.51 -18.73
N ASP A 120 14.83 -7.66 -19.75
CA ASP A 120 15.94 -7.67 -20.70
C ASP A 120 16.78 -6.39 -20.56
N PRO A 121 18.08 -6.48 -20.24
CA PRO A 121 18.95 -5.33 -20.04
C PRO A 121 19.10 -4.46 -21.29
N ASP A 122 19.15 -5.06 -22.48
CA ASP A 122 19.32 -4.33 -23.74
C ASP A 122 18.04 -3.56 -24.09
N GLU A 123 16.87 -4.14 -23.83
CA GLU A 123 15.58 -3.51 -24.04
C GLU A 123 15.36 -2.33 -23.06
N VAL A 124 15.79 -2.46 -21.81
CA VAL A 124 15.72 -1.40 -20.81
C VAL A 124 16.57 -0.21 -21.21
N VAL A 125 17.83 -0.44 -21.65
CA VAL A 125 18.74 0.62 -22.12
C VAL A 125 18.19 1.30 -23.38
N ALA A 126 17.68 0.52 -24.36
CA ALA A 126 17.11 1.04 -25.57
C ALA A 126 15.87 1.91 -25.28
N SER A 127 14.96 1.42 -24.45
CA SER A 127 13.76 2.18 -24.03
C SER A 127 14.11 3.46 -23.30
N ALA A 128 15.10 3.43 -22.36
CA ALA A 128 15.56 4.60 -21.65
C ALA A 128 16.16 5.67 -22.57
N THR A 129 16.90 5.26 -23.57
CA THR A 129 17.47 6.15 -24.60
C THR A 129 16.36 6.74 -25.46
N ARG A 130 15.42 5.89 -25.90
CA ARG A 130 14.30 6.30 -26.75
C ARG A 130 13.40 7.30 -26.08
N LEU A 131 13.12 7.15 -24.77
CA LEU A 131 12.30 8.09 -23.99
C LEU A 131 12.87 9.51 -23.99
N VAL A 132 14.19 9.66 -23.90
CA VAL A 132 14.86 10.98 -23.97
C VAL A 132 14.71 11.59 -25.35
N GLU A 133 14.80 10.81 -26.45
CA GLU A 133 14.55 11.28 -27.81
C GLU A 133 13.09 11.72 -27.99
N LEU A 134 12.15 10.91 -27.50
CA LEU A 134 10.72 11.21 -27.57
C LEU A 134 10.34 12.45 -26.77
N LEU A 135 11.02 12.73 -25.65
CA LEU A 135 10.84 13.94 -24.86
C LEU A 135 11.07 15.18 -25.73
N ASP A 136 12.15 15.22 -26.52
CA ASP A 136 12.42 16.37 -27.41
C ASP A 136 11.41 16.48 -28.55
N VAL A 137 10.96 15.34 -29.11
CA VAL A 137 9.92 15.28 -30.12
C VAL A 137 8.58 15.81 -29.60
N GLU A 138 8.20 15.41 -28.38
CA GLU A 138 6.95 15.87 -27.77
C GLU A 138 6.99 17.38 -27.45
N ILE A 139 8.11 17.87 -26.93
CA ILE A 139 8.31 19.32 -26.74
C ILE A 139 8.18 20.05 -28.08
N ALA A 140 8.85 19.59 -29.10
CA ALA A 140 8.78 20.19 -30.43
C ALA A 140 7.35 20.13 -31.01
N GLY A 141 6.63 19.05 -30.78
CA GLY A 141 5.23 18.86 -31.19
C GLY A 141 4.28 19.84 -30.52
N LEU A 142 4.44 20.06 -29.21
CA LEU A 142 3.66 21.05 -28.47
C LEU A 142 3.91 22.49 -28.96
N GLN A 143 5.14 22.81 -29.31
CA GLN A 143 5.54 24.15 -29.75
C GLN A 143 5.35 24.36 -31.26
N GLY A 144 5.36 23.32 -32.06
CA GLY A 144 5.43 23.39 -33.53
C GLY A 144 4.30 24.12 -34.22
N ARG A 145 3.16 24.33 -33.54
CA ARG A 145 2.04 25.15 -34.06
C ARG A 145 2.10 26.63 -33.64
N ALA A 146 2.89 26.93 -32.63
CA ALA A 146 2.95 28.24 -32.01
C ALA A 146 4.21 29.02 -32.40
N LEU A 147 5.30 28.35 -32.77
CA LEU A 147 6.61 28.95 -32.98
C LEU A 147 7.22 28.50 -34.32
N GLN A 148 7.55 29.44 -35.18
CA GLN A 148 8.18 29.17 -36.46
C GLN A 148 9.72 29.16 -36.36
N ALA A 149 10.30 29.98 -35.50
CA ALA A 149 11.74 30.09 -35.33
C ALA A 149 12.28 28.97 -34.43
N PRO A 150 13.18 28.09 -34.90
CA PRO A 150 13.71 26.99 -34.13
C PRO A 150 14.56 27.45 -32.93
N GLU A 151 15.17 28.64 -33.00
CA GLU A 151 15.97 29.26 -31.93
C GLU A 151 15.12 29.72 -30.74
N SER A 152 13.84 29.99 -30.97
CA SER A 152 12.89 30.40 -29.92
C SER A 152 12.24 29.20 -29.18
N ARG A 153 12.64 27.97 -29.53
CA ARG A 153 12.04 26.78 -28.95
C ARG A 153 12.75 26.34 -27.68
N ILE A 154 11.94 25.86 -26.74
CA ILE A 154 12.43 25.08 -25.60
C ILE A 154 12.84 23.71 -26.14
N ARG A 155 13.92 23.15 -25.63
CA ARG A 155 14.47 21.84 -26.03
C ARG A 155 14.75 20.97 -24.83
N ALA A 156 14.66 19.65 -25.03
CA ALA A 156 15.21 18.69 -24.09
C ALA A 156 16.66 18.34 -24.53
N ILE A 157 17.57 18.33 -23.58
CA ILE A 157 18.94 17.95 -23.78
C ILE A 157 19.23 16.75 -22.88
N ALA A 158 19.71 15.64 -23.46
CA ALA A 158 20.16 14.50 -22.71
C ALA A 158 21.34 14.89 -21.81
N VAL A 159 21.20 14.64 -20.52
CA VAL A 159 22.26 14.87 -19.53
C VAL A 159 23.00 13.57 -19.26
N SER A 160 22.24 12.48 -19.10
CA SER A 160 22.80 11.15 -18.87
C SER A 160 21.97 10.12 -19.63
N LEU A 161 22.66 9.26 -20.36
CA LEU A 161 22.08 8.10 -21.01
C LEU A 161 22.75 6.84 -20.46
N PRO A 162 21.98 5.81 -20.08
CA PRO A 162 22.55 4.58 -19.57
C PRO A 162 23.29 3.84 -20.68
N GLN A 163 24.44 3.30 -20.38
CA GLN A 163 25.21 2.43 -21.27
C GLN A 163 24.92 0.95 -20.97
N THR A 164 24.54 0.66 -19.74
CA THR A 164 24.22 -0.67 -19.23
C THR A 164 23.04 -0.56 -18.27
N ALA A 165 22.22 -1.59 -18.23
CA ALA A 165 21.21 -1.72 -17.17
C ALA A 165 21.84 -2.40 -15.96
N GLU A 166 21.41 -2.01 -14.77
CA GLU A 166 21.81 -2.61 -13.50
C GLU A 166 20.76 -3.60 -13.04
N GLU A 167 21.18 -4.72 -12.43
CA GLU A 167 20.20 -5.64 -11.81
C GLU A 167 19.53 -4.96 -10.62
N ASP A 168 18.18 -5.06 -10.56
CA ASP A 168 17.41 -4.59 -9.40
C ASP A 168 17.54 -5.60 -8.24
N PRO A 169 18.36 -5.32 -7.21
CA PRO A 169 18.52 -6.22 -6.09
C PRO A 169 17.27 -6.36 -5.24
N ILE A 170 16.30 -5.46 -5.43
CA ILE A 170 15.09 -5.38 -4.61
C ILE A 170 13.93 -6.15 -5.25
N ALA A 171 13.98 -6.47 -6.55
CA ALA A 171 12.90 -7.16 -7.25
C ALA A 171 12.52 -8.48 -6.56
N GLY A 172 13.47 -9.34 -6.27
CA GLY A 172 13.25 -10.58 -5.55
C GLY A 172 12.71 -10.39 -4.14
N ILE A 173 13.13 -9.33 -3.45
CA ILE A 173 12.67 -8.99 -2.10
C ILE A 173 11.19 -8.55 -2.12
N ARG A 174 10.77 -7.80 -3.16
CA ARG A 174 9.36 -7.41 -3.33
C ARG A 174 8.45 -8.63 -3.47
N VAL A 175 8.86 -9.61 -4.29
CA VAL A 175 8.13 -10.89 -4.44
C VAL A 175 8.05 -11.63 -3.10
N PHE A 176 9.17 -11.76 -2.38
CA PHE A 176 9.21 -12.38 -1.07
C PHE A 176 8.29 -11.68 -0.06
N ALA A 177 8.28 -10.36 -0.03
CA ALA A 177 7.46 -9.57 0.89
C ALA A 177 5.96 -9.79 0.63
N VAL A 178 5.52 -9.75 -0.64
CA VAL A 178 4.11 -9.94 -1.00
C VAL A 178 3.65 -11.37 -0.68
N VAL A 179 4.39 -12.37 -1.14
CA VAL A 179 4.03 -13.78 -0.89
C VAL A 179 4.13 -14.13 0.59
N GLY A 180 5.13 -13.60 1.29
CA GLY A 180 5.31 -13.75 2.73
C GLY A 180 4.17 -13.15 3.55
N ALA A 181 3.70 -11.94 3.18
CA ALA A 181 2.56 -11.29 3.82
C ALA A 181 1.27 -12.11 3.63
N LEU A 182 1.01 -12.59 2.42
CA LEU A 182 -0.13 -13.48 2.15
C LEU A 182 -0.02 -14.79 2.95
N GLY A 183 1.16 -15.35 3.03
CA GLY A 183 1.45 -16.55 3.84
C GLY A 183 1.21 -16.34 5.33
N LEU A 184 1.57 -15.17 5.86
CA LEU A 184 1.29 -14.79 7.24
C LEU A 184 -0.22 -14.74 7.51
N ILE A 185 -0.97 -14.07 6.64
CA ILE A 185 -2.44 -14.00 6.75
C ILE A 185 -3.06 -15.41 6.72
N LEU A 186 -2.60 -16.26 5.81
CA LEU A 186 -3.10 -17.62 5.66
C LEU A 186 -2.79 -18.46 6.91
N SER A 187 -1.59 -18.34 7.50
CA SER A 187 -1.20 -19.06 8.70
C SER A 187 -2.02 -18.65 9.94
N VAL A 188 -2.31 -17.35 10.07
CA VAL A 188 -3.21 -16.82 11.12
C VAL A 188 -4.63 -17.34 10.92
N ALA A 189 -5.14 -17.30 9.71
CA ALA A 189 -6.48 -17.82 9.39
C ALA A 189 -6.59 -19.33 9.71
N ALA A 190 -5.60 -20.12 9.32
CA ALA A 190 -5.55 -21.57 9.63
C ALA A 190 -5.55 -21.82 11.15
N ALA A 191 -4.80 -21.04 11.93
CA ALA A 191 -4.77 -21.18 13.39
C ALA A 191 -6.14 -20.83 14.01
N LEU A 192 -6.81 -19.77 13.55
CA LEU A 192 -8.14 -19.35 14.04
C LEU A 192 -9.22 -20.37 13.70
N VAL A 193 -9.23 -20.90 12.47
CA VAL A 193 -10.19 -21.94 12.04
C VAL A 193 -10.00 -23.19 12.87
N THR A 194 -8.75 -23.61 13.09
CA THR A 194 -8.43 -24.77 13.92
C THR A 194 -8.90 -24.58 15.36
N ASP A 195 -8.71 -23.39 15.93
CA ASP A 195 -9.19 -23.08 17.29
C ASP A 195 -10.73 -23.10 17.36
N ALA A 196 -11.42 -22.51 16.39
CA ALA A 196 -12.89 -22.51 16.32
C ALA A 196 -13.47 -23.93 16.21
N VAL A 197 -12.90 -24.77 15.35
CA VAL A 197 -13.35 -26.17 15.17
C VAL A 197 -13.16 -26.97 16.44
N LEU A 198 -12.01 -26.82 17.10
CA LEU A 198 -11.73 -27.59 18.33
C LEU A 198 -12.56 -27.11 19.51
N GLN A 199 -12.83 -25.82 19.62
CA GLN A 199 -13.78 -25.29 20.62
C GLN A 199 -15.20 -25.78 20.37
N GLY A 200 -15.65 -25.81 19.13
CA GLY A 200 -16.95 -26.36 18.74
C GLY A 200 -17.10 -27.85 19.12
N ARG A 201 -16.05 -28.65 18.87
CA ARG A 201 -16.03 -30.08 19.26
C ARG A 201 -16.07 -30.27 20.79
N ARG A 202 -15.33 -29.46 21.55
CA ARG A 202 -15.33 -29.52 23.03
C ARG A 202 -16.71 -29.15 23.60
N ARG A 203 -17.37 -28.12 23.07
CA ARG A 203 -18.72 -27.73 23.47
C ARG A 203 -19.74 -28.86 23.24
N ARG A 204 -19.69 -29.49 22.05
CA ARG A 204 -20.56 -30.64 21.72
C ARG A 204 -20.30 -31.85 22.60
N ALA A 205 -19.03 -32.16 22.95
CA ALA A 205 -18.70 -33.23 23.86
C ALA A 205 -19.22 -32.94 25.28
N GLY A 206 -19.10 -31.73 25.76
CA GLY A 206 -19.63 -31.32 27.07
C GLY A 206 -21.15 -31.41 27.18
N VAL A 207 -21.88 -31.07 26.13
CA VAL A 207 -23.35 -31.24 26.09
C VAL A 207 -23.73 -32.72 26.14
N ARG A 208 -23.10 -33.58 25.36
CA ARG A 208 -23.36 -35.04 25.38
C ARG A 208 -23.04 -35.68 26.73
N GLU A 209 -21.99 -35.20 27.41
CA GLU A 209 -21.62 -35.67 28.74
C GLU A 209 -22.66 -35.24 29.81
N ALA A 210 -23.15 -34.00 29.69
CA ALA A 210 -24.23 -33.47 30.54
C ALA A 210 -25.54 -34.26 30.35
N GLU A 211 -25.90 -34.55 29.08
CA GLU A 211 -27.06 -35.38 28.74
C GLU A 211 -26.95 -36.81 29.30
N ARG A 212 -25.77 -37.43 29.20
CA ARG A 212 -25.51 -38.76 29.79
C ARG A 212 -25.64 -38.76 31.30
N ARG A 213 -25.13 -37.72 32.00
CA ARG A 213 -25.28 -37.60 33.45
C ARG A 213 -26.73 -37.37 33.86
N ALA A 214 -27.51 -36.64 33.09
CA ALA A 214 -28.92 -36.44 33.34
C ALA A 214 -29.75 -37.69 33.09
N ALA A 215 -29.34 -38.56 32.15
CA ALA A 215 -30.03 -39.82 31.82
C ALA A 215 -29.65 -40.97 32.78
N THR A 216 -28.69 -40.82 33.69
CA THR A 216 -28.38 -41.83 34.68
C THR A 216 -29.36 -41.69 35.85
N PRO A 217 -30.32 -42.61 36.04
CA PRO A 217 -31.25 -42.50 37.16
C PRO A 217 -30.47 -42.63 38.47
N THR A 218 -30.52 -41.56 39.27
CA THR A 218 -30.01 -41.60 40.63
C THR A 218 -30.81 -42.63 41.39
N HIS A 219 -30.22 -43.80 41.62
CA HIS A 219 -30.74 -44.73 42.58
C HIS A 219 -30.59 -44.06 43.96
N ALA A 220 -31.64 -43.39 44.41
CA ALA A 220 -31.71 -42.88 45.76
C ALA A 220 -31.71 -44.09 46.73
N PRO A 221 -30.77 -44.16 47.66
CA PRO A 221 -30.88 -45.14 48.74
C PRO A 221 -32.14 -44.72 49.57
N ALA A 222 -33.08 -45.64 49.66
CA ALA A 222 -34.21 -45.53 50.55
C ALA A 222 -33.73 -45.44 51.99
N HIS A 223 -33.56 -44.22 52.51
CA HIS A 223 -33.37 -43.99 53.93
C HIS A 223 -34.72 -44.04 54.63
N VAL A 224 -34.81 -45.09 55.39
CA VAL A 224 -35.83 -45.39 56.40
C VAL A 224 -36.09 -44.16 57.25
N ALA A 225 -37.40 -43.79 57.31
CA ALA A 225 -37.90 -42.78 58.22
C ALA A 225 -37.59 -43.12 59.68
N SER A 226 -36.93 -42.24 60.39
CA SER A 226 -36.94 -42.20 61.84
C SER A 226 -37.45 -40.82 62.26
N ALA A 227 -38.58 -40.88 62.93
CA ALA A 227 -39.24 -39.78 63.56
C ALA A 227 -38.40 -39.19 64.72
N GLY A 228 -38.24 -37.92 64.75
CA GLY A 228 -37.63 -37.18 65.85
C GLY A 228 -38.11 -35.75 65.89
N THR A 229 -38.99 -35.57 66.86
CA THR A 229 -39.67 -34.34 67.32
C THR A 229 -38.69 -33.25 67.71
N SER A 230 -39.16 -32.01 67.55
CA SER A 230 -39.02 -30.87 68.46
C SER A 230 -38.18 -29.66 68.07
N ALA A 231 -38.78 -28.60 68.31
CA ALA A 231 -38.41 -27.25 68.77
C ALA A 231 -38.13 -26.16 67.70
N ALA A 232 -39.05 -25.25 67.88
CA ALA A 232 -39.08 -23.89 67.38
C ALA A 232 -37.84 -23.05 67.80
N ALA A 233 -37.35 -22.25 66.91
CA ALA A 233 -36.67 -21.00 67.24
C ALA A 233 -36.93 -19.98 66.15
N THR A 234 -37.71 -19.02 66.50
CA THR A 234 -37.97 -17.76 65.88
C THR A 234 -36.68 -16.95 65.81
N SER A 235 -36.34 -16.44 64.67
CA SER A 235 -35.38 -15.34 64.53
C SER A 235 -35.82 -14.41 63.42
N GLU A 236 -35.98 -13.21 63.84
CA GLU A 236 -36.39 -11.96 63.27
C GLU A 236 -35.54 -11.53 62.04
N PRO A 237 -36.10 -10.76 61.08
CA PRO A 237 -35.37 -10.22 59.96
C PRO A 237 -34.69 -8.87 60.33
N ASP A 238 -33.47 -8.76 59.99
CA ASP A 238 -32.67 -7.53 60.11
C ASP A 238 -32.82 -6.70 58.81
N PRO A 239 -33.26 -5.44 58.91
CA PRO A 239 -33.40 -4.52 57.80
C PRO A 239 -32.23 -3.51 57.81
N ASP A 240 -31.17 -3.74 57.07
CA ASP A 240 -30.27 -2.67 56.68
C ASP A 240 -29.39 -3.07 55.48
N THR A 241 -29.90 -2.70 54.32
CA THR A 241 -29.04 -2.65 53.14
C THR A 241 -29.23 -1.29 52.46
N PRO A 242 -28.24 -0.44 52.40
CA PRO A 242 -28.40 0.82 51.68
C PRO A 242 -28.29 0.59 50.16
N GLU A 243 -29.30 1.05 49.55
CA GLU A 243 -29.48 1.31 48.10
C GLU A 243 -28.36 2.26 47.59
N VAL A 244 -27.56 1.81 46.65
CA VAL A 244 -26.63 2.65 45.91
C VAL A 244 -27.20 2.94 44.55
N ALA A 245 -27.61 4.20 44.34
CA ALA A 245 -28.10 4.75 43.09
C ALA A 245 -27.03 4.78 41.96
N PRO A 246 -27.42 4.66 40.69
CA PRO A 246 -26.49 4.83 39.57
C PRO A 246 -26.29 6.32 39.27
N THR A 247 -25.05 6.73 39.30
CA THR A 247 -24.62 8.06 38.86
C THR A 247 -24.53 8.10 37.34
N ALA A 248 -25.40 8.86 36.74
CA ALA A 248 -25.28 9.31 35.36
C ALA A 248 -24.17 10.34 35.27
N THR A 249 -23.21 10.13 34.40
CA THR A 249 -22.22 11.15 34.02
C THR A 249 -22.49 11.53 32.54
N GLU A 250 -23.16 12.66 32.40
CA GLU A 250 -23.18 13.46 31.19
C GLU A 250 -21.78 13.98 30.90
N GLY A 251 -21.26 13.72 29.74
CA GLY A 251 -19.98 14.24 29.23
C GLY A 251 -20.19 14.98 27.93
N THR A 252 -20.57 16.18 28.06
CA THR A 252 -20.35 17.42 27.28
C THR A 252 -19.57 17.29 25.99
N LEU A 253 -20.28 17.58 24.90
CA LEU A 253 -19.80 18.01 23.59
C LEU A 253 -19.10 19.36 23.70
N SER A 254 -17.92 19.48 23.10
CA SER A 254 -17.31 20.76 22.78
C SER A 254 -16.93 20.82 21.30
N PRO A 255 -17.53 21.71 20.51
CA PRO A 255 -17.02 22.05 19.21
C PRO A 255 -16.31 23.42 19.30
N ALA A 256 -15.20 23.57 18.66
CA ALA A 256 -14.76 24.78 17.97
C ALA A 256 -13.23 24.88 17.90
N GLY A 257 -12.72 24.87 16.70
CA GLY A 257 -11.34 25.20 16.34
C GLY A 257 -11.32 25.78 14.94
N ARG A 258 -11.77 26.98 14.85
CA ARG A 258 -11.84 27.92 13.76
C ARG A 258 -10.47 28.17 13.16
N ALA A 259 -10.31 27.91 11.87
CA ALA A 259 -9.22 28.39 11.04
C ALA A 259 -9.32 29.92 10.86
N ARG A 260 -8.19 30.58 10.96
CA ARG A 260 -7.91 31.91 10.40
C ARG A 260 -6.42 32.01 10.15
N GLY A 261 -6.06 32.46 9.00
CA GLY A 261 -4.71 32.86 8.62
C GLY A 261 -4.63 33.03 7.11
N ALA A 262 -5.20 34.14 6.66
CA ALA A 262 -4.83 34.79 5.41
C ALA A 262 -3.69 35.77 5.70
N ASP A 263 -3.01 36.17 4.64
CA ASP A 263 -2.09 37.28 4.45
C ASP A 263 -0.58 36.97 4.63
N ALA A 264 0.10 36.85 3.50
CA ALA A 264 1.02 37.82 2.88
C ALA A 264 1.66 37.18 1.65
#